data_ea8983c47b6fc70d2d7070f5def973f9
#
_entry.id   ea8983c47b6fc70d2d7070f5def973f9
#
_cell.length_a   1.000
_cell.length_b   1.000
_cell.length_c   1.000
_cell.angle_alpha   90.00
_cell.angle_beta   90.00
_cell.angle_gamma   90.00
#
_symmetry.space_group_name_H-M   'P 1'
#
loop_
_entity.id
_entity.type
_entity.pdbx_description
1 polymer ?
#
loop_
_entity_poly.entity_id
_entity_poly.type
_entity_poly.pdbx_seq_one_letter_code
_entity_poly.pdbx_strand_id
1 'polypeptide(L)'
;MSLLKKTVYLIIFSCLGCQIHAQKSELTSQLVSQYEQYKEPSLNMRRIKHEDITPLIKTLKNKPGVAIRQVGSSIDGRSLNLLSLGTGKTSIFLWSQMHGDESTATQAIFDILRFFTSPTANPTRDLLLKKLNLHFLPMLNPDGAALFTRRNTLGIDINRDALDLASPEGQTLKRVRDSLSANFGFNLHDQSRYYNTERTAKPATISYLAPAYNYEKDINEVRGNAMRVIVFMNELVQDFAPGQVGRYNDDFEPRAFGDNIQKWGTSAILIESGGYQNDIEKQEIRKLNYVSILAALHSIATESYKKISIDAYEKIPQNDRKLFDLKLEDVSYNLLGKMYTLDLGINHLEVENASHSAFYTKAQLVDIGDLSTYYGYETMNGAGYTVVPGKIYTPKPQEIPTYKNSIALLKKGYVYWKGRITMPEKGLNFPMQAVSDNFKLPDFRFYIGLNPSFLLSKDGVITHAVINGYLINLFKETSTFRNAIFLR
;
A
#
# COMPACT_ATOMS: atom_id res chain seq x y z
N MET A 1 42.15 -3.53 -38.96
CA MET A 1 42.17 -2.92 -37.60
C MET A 1 40.80 -2.50 -37.07
N SER A 2 39.66 -2.60 -37.80
CA SER A 2 38.35 -2.09 -37.35
C SER A 2 37.46 -3.17 -36.68
N LEU A 3 37.59 -4.45 -37.00
CA LEU A 3 36.74 -5.51 -36.40
C LEU A 3 37.19 -5.85 -34.97
N LEU A 4 38.51 -5.89 -34.71
CA LEU A 4 39.00 -6.23 -33.36
C LEU A 4 38.64 -5.17 -32.31
N LYS A 5 38.60 -3.87 -32.68
CA LYS A 5 38.19 -2.79 -31.78
C LYS A 5 36.70 -2.89 -31.43
N LYS A 6 35.83 -3.26 -32.37
CA LYS A 6 34.36 -3.42 -32.11
C LYS A 6 34.07 -4.60 -31.20
N THR A 7 34.80 -5.72 -31.37
CA THR A 7 34.62 -6.92 -30.54
C THR A 7 35.10 -6.70 -29.09
N VAL A 8 36.21 -5.98 -28.91
CA VAL A 8 36.72 -5.63 -27.56
C VAL A 8 35.76 -4.68 -26.83
N TYR A 9 35.16 -3.69 -27.51
CA TYR A 9 34.16 -2.82 -26.92
C TYR A 9 32.89 -3.58 -26.51
N LEU A 10 32.43 -4.56 -27.31
CA LEU A 10 31.25 -5.37 -26.98
C LEU A 10 31.48 -6.26 -25.76
N ILE A 11 32.67 -6.87 -25.64
CA ILE A 11 33.05 -7.72 -24.50
C ILE A 11 33.20 -6.89 -23.22
N ILE A 12 33.79 -5.71 -23.28
CA ILE A 12 33.93 -4.80 -22.12
C ILE A 12 32.55 -4.32 -21.66
N PHE A 13 31.63 -3.98 -22.57
CA PHE A 13 30.27 -3.57 -22.20
C PHE A 13 29.46 -4.72 -21.61
N SER A 14 29.60 -5.95 -22.09
CA SER A 14 28.93 -7.12 -21.52
C SER A 14 29.46 -7.49 -20.14
N CYS A 15 30.76 -7.38 -19.90
CA CYS A 15 31.38 -7.61 -18.59
C CYS A 15 30.98 -6.54 -17.56
N LEU A 16 30.90 -5.27 -17.95
CA LEU A 16 30.43 -4.21 -17.04
C LEU A 16 28.94 -4.40 -16.66
N GLY A 17 28.09 -4.77 -17.63
CA GLY A 17 26.68 -5.05 -17.37
C GLY A 17 26.48 -6.22 -16.41
N CYS A 18 27.24 -7.30 -16.59
CA CYS A 18 27.21 -8.46 -15.68
C CYS A 18 27.72 -8.10 -14.26
N GLN A 19 28.74 -7.28 -14.11
CA GLN A 19 29.26 -6.88 -12.81
C GLN A 19 28.29 -5.98 -12.05
N ILE A 20 27.62 -5.04 -12.72
CA ILE A 20 26.61 -4.16 -12.10
C ILE A 20 25.41 -4.98 -11.64
N HIS A 21 24.97 -5.93 -12.45
CA HIS A 21 23.84 -6.81 -12.10
C HIS A 21 24.19 -7.74 -10.92
N ALA A 22 25.36 -8.33 -10.89
CA ALA A 22 25.83 -9.17 -9.80
C ALA A 22 25.95 -8.38 -8.48
N GLN A 23 26.56 -7.19 -8.49
CA GLN A 23 26.71 -6.35 -7.31
C GLN A 23 25.36 -5.86 -6.77
N LYS A 24 24.38 -5.58 -7.65
CA LYS A 24 23.02 -5.21 -7.30
C LYS A 24 22.29 -6.39 -6.64
N SER A 25 22.37 -7.59 -7.20
CA SER A 25 21.77 -8.80 -6.65
C SER A 25 22.33 -9.15 -5.27
N GLU A 26 23.65 -8.97 -5.05
CA GLU A 26 24.30 -9.21 -3.75
C GLU A 26 23.81 -8.24 -2.67
N LEU A 27 23.82 -6.92 -2.96
CA LEU A 27 23.28 -5.89 -2.04
C LEU A 27 21.84 -6.19 -1.65
N THR A 28 21.01 -6.51 -2.64
CA THR A 28 19.59 -6.74 -2.44
C THR A 28 19.34 -7.97 -1.58
N SER A 29 20.03 -9.08 -1.88
CA SER A 29 19.96 -10.31 -1.08
C SER A 29 20.40 -10.08 0.36
N GLN A 30 21.42 -9.26 0.58
CA GLN A 30 21.87 -8.87 1.90
C GLN A 30 20.79 -8.07 2.65
N LEU A 31 20.21 -7.04 2.03
CA LEU A 31 19.19 -6.19 2.67
C LEU A 31 17.94 -7.00 3.04
N VAL A 32 17.51 -7.91 2.17
CA VAL A 32 16.36 -8.79 2.41
C VAL A 32 16.62 -9.78 3.53
N SER A 33 17.78 -10.45 3.51
CA SER A 33 18.12 -11.47 4.53
C SER A 33 18.27 -10.87 5.92
N GLN A 34 18.66 -9.60 6.00
CA GLN A 34 18.87 -8.88 7.26
C GLN A 34 17.64 -8.10 7.74
N TYR A 35 16.55 -8.04 6.95
CA TYR A 35 15.38 -7.21 7.26
C TYR A 35 14.79 -7.47 8.65
N GLU A 36 14.56 -8.74 9.01
CA GLU A 36 13.93 -9.10 10.29
C GLU A 36 14.78 -8.66 11.50
N GLN A 37 16.09 -8.52 11.34
CA GLN A 37 16.98 -7.96 12.38
C GLN A 37 16.71 -6.48 12.64
N TYR A 38 16.33 -5.74 11.60
CA TYR A 38 16.14 -4.29 11.67
C TYR A 38 14.68 -3.85 11.72
N LYS A 39 13.74 -4.75 11.48
CA LYS A 39 12.31 -4.47 11.60
C LYS A 39 11.96 -3.97 13.00
N GLU A 40 11.23 -2.86 13.09
CA GLU A 40 10.70 -2.36 14.36
C GLU A 40 9.48 -3.19 14.79
N PRO A 41 9.59 -4.01 15.84
CA PRO A 41 8.57 -4.99 16.17
C PRO A 41 7.30 -4.37 16.77
N SER A 42 7.37 -3.16 17.31
CA SER A 42 6.21 -2.47 17.87
C SER A 42 5.27 -1.90 16.80
N LEU A 43 5.76 -1.71 15.57
CA LEU A 43 5.00 -1.19 14.44
C LEU A 43 4.61 -2.35 13.50
N ASN A 44 3.48 -2.99 13.73
CA ASN A 44 3.04 -4.15 12.96
C ASN A 44 1.62 -3.99 12.36
N MET A 45 1.02 -2.82 12.53
CA MET A 45 -0.30 -2.46 12.01
C MET A 45 -0.22 -1.11 11.30
N ARG A 46 -1.09 -0.87 10.32
CA ARG A 46 -1.11 0.42 9.59
C ARG A 46 -1.64 1.59 10.43
N ARG A 47 -2.43 1.31 11.45
CA ARG A 47 -3.03 2.34 12.30
C ARG A 47 -2.10 2.77 13.43
N ILE A 48 -0.90 3.20 13.02
CA ILE A 48 0.07 3.77 13.95
C ILE A 48 -0.25 5.25 14.24
N LYS A 49 -0.05 5.66 15.48
CA LYS A 49 -0.32 7.02 15.96
C LYS A 49 0.96 7.70 16.43
N HIS A 50 0.87 8.99 16.70
CA HIS A 50 2.00 9.77 17.21
C HIS A 50 2.56 9.20 18.52
N GLU A 51 1.70 8.65 19.38
CA GLU A 51 2.07 8.00 20.64
C GLU A 51 2.88 6.71 20.43
N ASP A 52 2.70 6.00 19.31
CA ASP A 52 3.47 4.79 18.99
C ASP A 52 4.90 5.12 18.55
N ILE A 53 5.10 6.21 17.82
CA ILE A 53 6.42 6.60 17.33
C ILE A 53 7.22 7.46 18.30
N THR A 54 6.57 8.18 19.22
CA THR A 54 7.24 9.06 20.18
C THR A 54 8.27 8.33 21.08
N PRO A 55 7.99 7.13 21.63
CA PRO A 55 8.97 6.37 22.38
C PRO A 55 10.18 5.94 21.53
N LEU A 56 9.94 5.60 20.26
CA LEU A 56 10.99 5.21 19.33
C LEU A 56 11.94 6.38 19.06
N ILE A 57 11.40 7.57 18.82
CA ILE A 57 12.17 8.81 18.64
C ILE A 57 12.99 9.11 19.90
N LYS A 58 12.41 8.97 21.10
CA LYS A 58 13.15 9.15 22.37
C LYS A 58 14.31 8.17 22.51
N THR A 59 14.11 6.93 22.13
CA THR A 59 15.18 5.90 22.16
C THR A 59 16.32 6.24 21.20
N LEU A 60 15.99 6.75 19.99
CA LEU A 60 16.98 7.15 19.00
C LEU A 60 17.82 8.36 19.44
N LYS A 61 17.28 9.25 20.29
CA LYS A 61 18.02 10.41 20.82
C LYS A 61 19.32 10.01 21.53
N ASN A 62 19.38 8.83 22.09
CA ASN A 62 20.54 8.32 22.82
C ASN A 62 21.51 7.51 21.94
N LYS A 63 21.26 7.41 20.62
CA LYS A 63 22.12 6.69 19.68
C LYS A 63 23.21 7.60 19.13
N PRO A 64 24.47 7.11 19.06
CA PRO A 64 25.56 7.88 18.50
C PRO A 64 25.28 8.31 17.06
N GLY A 65 25.64 9.54 16.73
CA GLY A 65 25.52 10.08 15.37
C GLY A 65 24.10 10.46 14.94
N VAL A 66 23.10 10.34 15.82
CA VAL A 66 21.73 10.78 15.55
C VAL A 66 21.48 12.15 16.19
N ALA A 67 21.07 13.10 15.37
CA ALA A 67 20.60 14.41 15.83
C ALA A 67 19.07 14.47 15.67
N ILE A 68 18.36 14.86 16.73
CA ILE A 68 16.89 14.99 16.70
C ILE A 68 16.52 16.42 17.09
N ARG A 69 15.69 17.04 16.26
CA ARG A 69 15.18 18.39 16.49
C ARG A 69 13.67 18.44 16.25
N GLN A 70 12.90 18.96 17.19
CA GLN A 70 11.53 19.33 16.92
C GLN A 70 11.55 20.52 15.95
N VAL A 71 10.93 20.38 14.80
CA VAL A 71 10.92 21.37 13.72
C VAL A 71 9.58 22.08 13.56
N GLY A 72 8.56 21.59 14.23
CA GLY A 72 7.22 22.17 14.23
C GLY A 72 6.28 21.41 15.13
N SER A 73 5.02 21.77 15.05
CA SER A 73 3.90 21.07 15.68
C SER A 73 2.72 21.04 14.71
N SER A 74 1.88 20.02 14.82
CA SER A 74 0.59 19.96 14.14
C SER A 74 -0.42 20.94 14.76
N ILE A 75 -1.61 21.02 14.18
CA ILE A 75 -2.71 21.85 14.68
C ILE A 75 -3.09 21.47 16.12
N ASP A 76 -3.15 20.18 16.44
CA ASP A 76 -3.45 19.69 17.80
C ASP A 76 -2.22 19.71 18.73
N GLY A 77 -1.10 20.32 18.32
CA GLY A 77 0.09 20.52 19.14
C GLY A 77 1.02 19.31 19.20
N ARG A 78 0.82 18.26 18.39
CA ARG A 78 1.73 17.09 18.31
C ARG A 78 3.04 17.48 17.65
N SER A 79 4.17 17.03 18.22
CA SER A 79 5.50 17.41 17.73
C SER A 79 5.84 16.83 16.37
N LEU A 80 6.40 17.65 15.48
CA LEU A 80 7.01 17.23 14.22
C LEU A 80 8.53 17.20 14.41
N ASN A 81 9.14 16.02 14.24
CA ASN A 81 10.53 15.78 14.59
C ASN A 81 11.36 15.44 13.34
N LEU A 82 12.46 16.18 13.17
CA LEU A 82 13.48 15.89 12.15
C LEU A 82 14.61 15.08 12.78
N LEU A 83 14.86 13.90 12.23
CA LEU A 83 15.96 13.02 12.63
C LEU A 83 17.04 13.08 11.57
N SER A 84 18.28 13.34 11.96
CA SER A 84 19.40 13.50 11.02
C SER A 84 20.57 12.62 11.42
N LEU A 85 21.24 12.02 10.42
CA LEU A 85 22.42 11.18 10.61
C LEU A 85 23.27 11.14 9.33
N GLY A 86 24.55 10.79 9.49
CA GLY A 86 25.53 10.82 8.41
C GLY A 86 26.22 12.17 8.27
N THR A 87 27.38 12.17 7.61
CA THR A 87 28.28 13.34 7.49
C THR A 87 28.70 13.61 6.05
N GLY A 88 28.06 12.92 5.10
CA GLY A 88 28.37 13.05 3.67
C GLY A 88 27.93 14.39 3.09
N LYS A 89 28.41 14.67 1.86
CA LYS A 89 28.10 15.92 1.15
C LYS A 89 26.73 15.91 0.47
N THR A 90 26.23 14.73 0.11
CA THR A 90 24.93 14.60 -0.58
C THR A 90 23.81 14.55 0.44
N SER A 91 22.98 15.59 0.45
CA SER A 91 21.84 15.72 1.37
C SER A 91 20.61 14.99 0.81
N ILE A 92 20.02 14.14 1.64
CA ILE A 92 18.82 13.36 1.32
C ILE A 92 17.72 13.68 2.33
N PHE A 93 16.54 13.99 1.85
CA PHE A 93 15.38 14.28 2.69
C PHE A 93 14.25 13.28 2.45
N LEU A 94 13.81 12.58 3.49
CA LEU A 94 12.70 11.63 3.45
C LEU A 94 11.58 12.14 4.34
N TRP A 95 10.36 12.22 3.81
CA TRP A 95 9.18 12.56 4.61
C TRP A 95 8.05 11.60 4.29
N SER A 96 7.24 11.30 5.30
CA SER A 96 6.16 10.32 5.19
C SER A 96 4.91 10.78 5.90
N GLN A 97 3.81 10.13 5.58
CA GLN A 97 2.52 10.27 6.26
C GLN A 97 2.05 11.73 6.33
N MET A 98 2.18 12.47 5.21
CA MET A 98 1.48 13.74 5.03
C MET A 98 -0.03 13.54 4.90
N HIS A 99 -0.44 12.33 4.48
CA HIS A 99 -1.79 11.83 4.67
C HIS A 99 -1.78 10.88 5.88
N GLY A 100 -2.67 11.11 6.84
CA GLY A 100 -2.60 10.41 8.13
C GLY A 100 -2.87 8.91 8.04
N ASP A 101 -3.57 8.46 7.02
CA ASP A 101 -3.89 7.06 6.73
C ASP A 101 -2.83 6.31 5.90
N GLU A 102 -1.70 6.96 5.57
CA GLU A 102 -0.64 6.43 4.70
C GLU A 102 0.64 6.11 5.50
N SER A 103 0.60 5.10 6.34
CA SER A 103 1.62 4.82 7.36
C SER A 103 2.70 3.81 6.96
N THR A 104 2.58 3.13 5.81
CA THR A 104 3.45 2.00 5.45
C THR A 104 4.93 2.38 5.44
N ALA A 105 5.26 3.48 4.76
CA ALA A 105 6.64 3.94 4.68
C ALA A 105 7.12 4.63 5.97
N THR A 106 6.22 5.15 6.83
CA THR A 106 6.60 5.61 8.17
C THR A 106 7.19 4.46 8.98
N GLN A 107 6.56 3.28 8.94
CA GLN A 107 7.10 2.08 9.59
C GLN A 107 8.46 1.69 9.00
N ALA A 108 8.59 1.71 7.66
CA ALA A 108 9.87 1.44 6.99
C ALA A 108 10.99 2.45 7.36
N ILE A 109 10.66 3.72 7.61
CA ILE A 109 11.63 4.70 8.13
C ILE A 109 12.19 4.25 9.48
N PHE A 110 11.37 3.73 10.40
CA PHE A 110 11.89 3.24 11.68
C PHE A 110 12.74 1.99 11.52
N ASP A 111 12.45 1.11 10.55
CA ASP A 111 13.33 -0.02 10.20
C ASP A 111 14.68 0.48 9.67
N ILE A 112 14.66 1.46 8.77
CA ILE A 112 15.87 2.10 8.23
C ILE A 112 16.68 2.79 9.34
N LEU A 113 16.04 3.48 10.26
CA LEU A 113 16.72 4.10 11.40
C LEU A 113 17.36 3.06 12.33
N ARG A 114 16.70 1.91 12.54
CA ARG A 114 17.30 0.78 13.27
C ARG A 114 18.50 0.18 12.54
N PHE A 115 18.44 0.07 11.21
CA PHE A 115 19.60 -0.32 10.40
C PHE A 115 20.78 0.64 10.62
N PHE A 116 20.54 1.95 10.52
CA PHE A 116 21.60 2.95 10.67
C PHE A 116 22.16 3.05 12.10
N THR A 117 21.37 2.75 13.12
CA THR A 117 21.77 2.85 14.53
C THR A 117 22.17 1.52 15.18
N SER A 118 22.23 0.44 14.41
CA SER A 118 22.67 -0.86 14.87
C SER A 118 24.14 -0.84 15.26
N PRO A 119 24.53 -1.48 16.38
CA PRO A 119 25.94 -1.59 16.77
C PRO A 119 26.71 -2.64 15.94
N THR A 120 26.03 -3.52 15.22
CA THR A 120 26.67 -4.56 14.39
C THR A 120 27.39 -3.93 13.21
N ALA A 121 28.64 -4.31 12.97
CA ALA A 121 29.40 -3.82 11.82
C ALA A 121 28.68 -4.10 10.48
N ASN A 122 28.60 -3.09 9.63
CA ASN A 122 27.94 -3.21 8.33
C ASN A 122 28.58 -2.24 7.31
N PRO A 123 29.38 -2.75 6.35
CA PRO A 123 30.09 -1.92 5.39
C PRO A 123 29.18 -1.04 4.53
N THR A 124 27.99 -1.53 4.16
CA THR A 124 26.99 -0.76 3.39
C THR A 124 26.53 0.45 4.21
N ARG A 125 26.13 0.24 5.47
CA ARG A 125 25.73 1.33 6.36
C ARG A 125 26.83 2.37 6.52
N ASP A 126 28.07 1.93 6.76
CA ASP A 126 29.20 2.81 7.01
C ASP A 126 29.53 3.65 5.76
N LEU A 127 29.42 3.06 4.56
CA LEU A 127 29.51 3.76 3.28
C LEU A 127 28.43 4.85 3.16
N LEU A 128 27.16 4.49 3.46
CA LEU A 128 26.04 5.42 3.35
C LEU A 128 26.20 6.61 4.29
N LEU A 129 26.52 6.37 5.57
CA LEU A 129 26.74 7.44 6.56
C LEU A 129 27.93 8.34 6.24
N LYS A 130 28.97 7.82 5.58
CA LYS A 130 30.13 8.58 5.12
C LYS A 130 29.83 9.46 3.90
N LYS A 131 28.97 8.98 3.00
CA LYS A 131 28.69 9.63 1.70
C LYS A 131 27.47 10.54 1.72
N LEU A 132 26.49 10.24 2.57
CA LEU A 132 25.19 10.89 2.62
C LEU A 132 24.99 11.63 3.94
N ASN A 133 24.21 12.70 3.89
CA ASN A 133 23.62 13.38 5.04
C ASN A 133 22.11 13.14 4.97
N LEU A 134 21.60 12.28 5.85
CA LEU A 134 20.25 11.75 5.81
C LEU A 134 19.36 12.50 6.80
N HIS A 135 18.18 12.91 6.34
CA HIS A 135 17.22 13.66 7.13
C HIS A 135 15.83 12.99 6.98
N PHE A 136 15.20 12.63 8.09
CA PHE A 136 13.91 11.96 8.14
C PHE A 136 12.90 12.83 8.88
N LEU A 137 11.73 13.04 8.27
CA LEU A 137 10.57 13.70 8.88
C LEU A 137 9.39 12.71 8.86
N PRO A 138 9.36 11.74 9.78
CA PRO A 138 8.28 10.75 9.84
C PRO A 138 7.00 11.38 10.37
N MET A 139 5.85 10.90 9.87
CA MET A 139 4.50 11.27 10.31
C MET A 139 4.27 12.79 10.31
N LEU A 140 4.28 13.39 9.10
CA LEU A 140 4.06 14.83 8.93
C LEU A 140 2.65 15.27 9.38
N ASN A 141 1.65 14.39 9.30
CA ASN A 141 0.26 14.63 9.71
C ASN A 141 -0.16 13.73 10.88
N PRO A 142 0.34 13.99 12.10
CA PRO A 142 0.01 13.16 13.26
C PRO A 142 -1.46 13.27 13.69
N ASP A 143 -2.15 14.37 13.35
CA ASP A 143 -3.55 14.56 13.67
C ASP A 143 -4.44 13.72 12.79
N GLY A 144 -4.17 13.67 11.49
CA GLY A 144 -4.81 12.74 10.56
C GLY A 144 -4.51 11.28 10.90
N ALA A 145 -3.27 10.98 11.35
CA ALA A 145 -2.89 9.64 11.79
C ALA A 145 -3.69 9.18 13.02
N ALA A 146 -3.99 10.08 13.96
CA ALA A 146 -4.79 9.77 15.14
C ALA A 146 -6.20 9.26 14.79
N LEU A 147 -6.77 9.74 13.67
CA LEU A 147 -8.10 9.38 13.17
C LEU A 147 -8.03 8.42 11.95
N PHE A 148 -6.84 8.06 11.52
CA PHE A 148 -6.58 7.29 10.30
C PHE A 148 -7.29 7.90 9.08
N THR A 149 -7.07 9.19 8.85
CA THR A 149 -7.67 9.97 7.76
C THR A 149 -6.61 10.71 6.95
N ARG A 150 -6.93 10.94 5.67
CA ARG A 150 -6.04 11.63 4.73
C ARG A 150 -5.70 13.06 5.20
N ARG A 151 -6.71 13.81 5.64
CA ARG A 151 -6.63 15.25 5.92
C ARG A 151 -6.22 15.51 7.37
N ASN A 152 -5.69 16.70 7.64
CA ASN A 152 -5.43 17.16 9.01
C ASN A 152 -6.73 17.61 9.73
N THR A 153 -6.62 18.04 10.99
CA THR A 153 -7.76 18.45 11.82
C THR A 153 -8.60 19.60 11.21
N LEU A 154 -8.00 20.48 10.41
CA LEU A 154 -8.74 21.53 9.68
C LEU A 154 -9.38 21.03 8.38
N GLY A 155 -9.23 19.75 8.03
CA GLY A 155 -9.72 19.21 6.77
C GLY A 155 -8.84 19.58 5.58
N ILE A 156 -7.62 20.08 5.79
CA ILE A 156 -6.67 20.43 4.75
C ILE A 156 -5.98 19.15 4.26
N ASP A 157 -5.95 18.96 2.94
CA ASP A 157 -5.05 18.03 2.29
C ASP A 157 -3.66 18.68 2.20
N ILE A 158 -2.72 18.23 3.03
CA ILE A 158 -1.37 18.83 3.11
C ILE A 158 -0.67 18.75 1.74
N ASN A 159 -0.92 17.69 0.94
CA ASN A 159 -0.38 17.60 -0.42
C ASN A 159 -1.14 18.47 -1.45
N ARG A 160 -1.93 19.42 -1.00
CA ARG A 160 -2.57 20.48 -1.82
C ARG A 160 -2.35 21.86 -1.20
N ASP A 161 -1.34 21.99 -0.33
CA ASP A 161 -1.08 23.19 0.48
C ASP A 161 0.29 23.84 0.17
N ALA A 162 1.00 23.38 -0.88
CA ALA A 162 2.36 23.83 -1.16
C ALA A 162 2.48 25.30 -1.61
N LEU A 163 1.40 25.91 -2.10
CA LEU A 163 1.37 27.32 -2.52
C LEU A 163 0.97 28.27 -1.39
N ASP A 164 -0.13 27.97 -0.71
CA ASP A 164 -0.69 28.84 0.33
C ASP A 164 -0.07 28.63 1.71
N LEU A 165 0.43 27.40 1.98
CA LEU A 165 1.01 27.03 3.26
C LEU A 165 0.09 27.37 4.44
N ALA A 166 -1.21 27.09 4.31
CA ALA A 166 -2.23 27.37 5.30
C ALA A 166 -2.09 26.47 6.55
N SER A 167 -1.53 25.26 6.40
CA SER A 167 -1.32 24.34 7.51
C SER A 167 0.06 24.49 8.15
N PRO A 168 0.20 24.33 9.48
CA PRO A 168 1.48 24.34 10.16
C PRO A 168 2.38 23.17 9.71
N GLU A 169 1.79 22.06 9.33
CA GLU A 169 2.49 20.90 8.75
C GLU A 169 3.12 21.25 7.39
N GLY A 170 2.35 21.90 6.49
CA GLY A 170 2.84 22.38 5.19
C GLY A 170 3.94 23.42 5.34
N GLN A 171 3.75 24.40 6.24
CA GLN A 171 4.78 25.38 6.59
C GLN A 171 6.06 24.72 7.11
N THR A 172 5.92 23.69 7.94
CA THR A 172 7.06 22.96 8.50
C THR A 172 7.82 22.20 7.41
N LEU A 173 7.11 21.48 6.52
CA LEU A 173 7.72 20.76 5.43
C LEU A 173 8.51 21.70 4.50
N LYS A 174 7.91 22.83 4.12
CA LYS A 174 8.55 23.84 3.26
C LYS A 174 9.82 24.40 3.92
N ARG A 175 9.72 24.85 5.18
CA ARG A 175 10.84 25.41 5.93
C ARG A 175 11.98 24.40 6.12
N VAL A 176 11.67 23.15 6.45
CA VAL A 176 12.67 22.09 6.60
C VAL A 176 13.36 21.85 5.25
N ARG A 177 12.58 21.64 4.18
CA ARG A 177 13.13 21.46 2.82
C ARG A 177 14.07 22.59 2.43
N ASP A 178 13.67 23.84 2.65
CA ASP A 178 14.49 25.01 2.29
C ASP A 178 15.79 25.06 3.11
N SER A 179 15.71 24.74 4.41
CA SER A 179 16.90 24.70 5.27
C SER A 179 17.91 23.62 4.91
N LEU A 180 17.45 22.51 4.35
CA LEU A 180 18.29 21.37 3.97
C LEU A 180 18.85 21.51 2.56
N SER A 181 18.17 22.18 1.65
CA SER A 181 18.50 22.26 0.22
C SER A 181 18.89 20.89 -0.34
N ALA A 182 18.10 19.87 0.00
CA ALA A 182 18.43 18.47 -0.26
C ALA A 182 18.60 18.18 -1.76
N ASN A 183 19.60 17.38 -2.10
CA ASN A 183 19.87 16.93 -3.47
C ASN A 183 18.79 15.96 -3.96
N PHE A 184 18.36 15.03 -3.08
CA PHE A 184 17.30 14.08 -3.35
C PHE A 184 16.24 14.12 -2.24
N GLY A 185 14.99 13.88 -2.63
CA GLY A 185 13.87 13.81 -1.71
C GLY A 185 13.04 12.54 -1.95
N PHE A 186 12.60 11.88 -0.88
CA PHE A 186 11.67 10.76 -0.95
C PHE A 186 10.34 11.18 -0.34
N ASN A 187 9.33 11.29 -1.21
CA ASN A 187 7.95 11.59 -0.86
C ASN A 187 7.19 10.28 -0.71
N LEU A 188 6.87 9.91 0.53
CA LEU A 188 6.44 8.57 0.87
C LEU A 188 4.94 8.54 1.15
N HIS A 189 4.20 7.85 0.28
CA HIS A 189 2.76 7.73 0.26
C HIS A 189 2.25 6.29 0.24
N ASP A 190 0.96 6.14 0.42
CA ASP A 190 0.22 4.90 0.16
C ASP A 190 -0.87 5.16 -0.88
N GLN A 191 -1.01 4.26 -1.84
CA GLN A 191 -2.12 4.28 -2.81
C GLN A 191 -3.16 3.20 -2.52
N SER A 192 -4.29 3.32 -3.20
CA SER A 192 -5.34 2.31 -3.15
C SER A 192 -4.84 0.93 -3.59
N ARG A 193 -5.22 -0.13 -2.85
CA ARG A 193 -4.91 -1.52 -3.21
C ARG A 193 -5.54 -1.97 -4.53
N TYR A 194 -6.50 -1.23 -5.07
CA TYR A 194 -7.19 -1.55 -6.32
C TYR A 194 -6.46 -1.07 -7.58
N TYR A 195 -5.27 -0.44 -7.42
CA TYR A 195 -4.40 -0.21 -8.55
C TYR A 195 -3.68 -1.49 -8.96
N ASN A 196 -3.67 -1.75 -10.26
CA ASN A 196 -2.89 -2.79 -10.93
C ASN A 196 -1.87 -2.15 -11.87
N THR A 197 -0.87 -2.93 -12.28
CA THR A 197 -0.04 -2.56 -13.42
C THR A 197 -0.85 -2.70 -14.70
N GLU A 198 -0.76 -1.71 -15.55
CA GLU A 198 -1.59 -1.55 -16.76
C GLU A 198 -1.75 -2.89 -17.52
N ARG A 199 -3.01 -3.24 -17.84
CA ARG A 199 -3.42 -4.44 -18.60
C ARG A 199 -3.01 -5.78 -17.97
N THR A 200 -2.84 -5.83 -16.67
CA THR A 200 -2.52 -7.08 -15.97
C THR A 200 -3.39 -7.26 -14.72
N ALA A 201 -3.53 -8.51 -14.27
CA ALA A 201 -4.16 -8.83 -12.99
C ALA A 201 -3.24 -8.59 -11.77
N LYS A 202 -2.00 -8.11 -12.01
CA LYS A 202 -1.02 -7.94 -10.93
C LYS A 202 -1.26 -6.60 -10.23
N PRO A 203 -1.34 -6.57 -8.88
CA PRO A 203 -1.46 -5.33 -8.16
C PRO A 203 -0.22 -4.45 -8.39
N ALA A 204 -0.41 -3.14 -8.47
CA ALA A 204 0.68 -2.19 -8.39
C ALA A 204 1.12 -2.08 -6.93
N THR A 205 1.94 -3.04 -6.48
CA THR A 205 2.37 -3.20 -5.10
C THR A 205 3.20 -2.01 -4.62
N ILE A 206 4.07 -1.53 -5.49
CA ILE A 206 4.74 -0.24 -5.34
C ILE A 206 4.59 0.53 -6.64
N SER A 207 4.32 1.81 -6.55
CA SER A 207 4.39 2.69 -7.71
C SER A 207 5.34 3.84 -7.44
N TYR A 208 6.01 4.26 -8.49
CA TYR A 208 6.98 5.35 -8.44
C TYR A 208 6.55 6.51 -9.31
N LEU A 209 7.01 7.70 -8.95
CA LEU A 209 6.89 8.88 -9.78
C LEU A 209 8.08 9.81 -9.57
N ALA A 210 8.68 10.28 -10.67
CA ALA A 210 9.46 11.50 -10.72
C ALA A 210 8.51 12.66 -11.08
N PRO A 211 8.01 13.44 -10.12
CA PRO A 211 6.96 14.43 -10.36
C PRO A 211 7.36 15.43 -11.44
N ALA A 212 6.37 15.90 -12.21
CA ALA A 212 6.58 17.02 -13.12
C ALA A 212 6.81 18.31 -12.30
N TYR A 213 7.49 19.29 -12.91
CA TYR A 213 7.68 20.61 -12.30
C TYR A 213 7.01 21.73 -13.11
N ASN A 214 6.42 21.38 -14.24
CA ASN A 214 5.64 22.24 -15.12
C ASN A 214 4.59 21.44 -15.90
N TYR A 215 3.68 22.13 -16.58
CA TYR A 215 2.61 21.51 -17.37
C TYR A 215 3.12 20.78 -18.61
N GLU A 216 4.26 21.19 -19.16
CA GLU A 216 4.92 20.60 -20.32
C GLU A 216 5.59 19.27 -19.98
N LYS A 217 5.71 18.94 -18.68
CA LYS A 217 6.36 17.72 -18.16
C LYS A 217 7.82 17.60 -18.62
N ASP A 218 8.51 18.74 -18.74
CA ASP A 218 9.90 18.77 -19.14
C ASP A 218 10.80 17.93 -18.26
N ILE A 219 11.89 17.46 -18.82
CA ILE A 219 12.90 16.67 -18.11
C ILE A 219 14.18 17.49 -18.04
N ASN A 220 14.39 18.14 -16.90
CA ASN A 220 15.67 18.76 -16.55
C ASN A 220 16.56 17.76 -15.80
N GLU A 221 17.77 18.17 -15.42
CA GLU A 221 18.71 17.30 -14.69
C GLU A 221 18.13 16.80 -13.36
N VAL A 222 17.41 17.66 -12.63
CA VAL A 222 16.82 17.36 -11.32
C VAL A 222 15.79 16.22 -11.46
N ARG A 223 14.84 16.34 -12.41
CA ARG A 223 13.84 15.30 -12.69
C ARG A 223 14.48 14.05 -13.27
N GLY A 224 15.44 14.20 -14.19
CA GLY A 224 16.18 13.10 -14.79
C GLY A 224 16.94 12.25 -13.76
N ASN A 225 17.50 12.87 -12.73
CA ASN A 225 18.16 12.14 -11.63
C ASN A 225 17.16 11.31 -10.83
N ALA A 226 15.97 11.85 -10.51
CA ALA A 226 14.91 11.08 -9.87
C ALA A 226 14.47 9.89 -10.74
N MET A 227 14.25 10.11 -12.04
CA MET A 227 13.89 9.05 -13.01
C MET A 227 14.91 7.92 -13.03
N ARG A 228 16.21 8.22 -13.06
CA ARG A 228 17.27 7.20 -13.05
C ARG A 228 17.29 6.37 -11.76
N VAL A 229 17.11 7.03 -10.60
CA VAL A 229 17.02 6.33 -9.31
C VAL A 229 15.78 5.43 -9.28
N ILE A 230 14.65 5.89 -9.80
CA ILE A 230 13.42 5.08 -9.89
C ILE A 230 13.63 3.85 -10.77
N VAL A 231 14.30 3.99 -11.92
CA VAL A 231 14.64 2.82 -12.77
C VAL A 231 15.43 1.79 -11.98
N PHE A 232 16.44 2.23 -11.23
CA PHE A 232 17.23 1.35 -10.36
C PHE A 232 16.35 0.63 -9.33
N MET A 233 15.46 1.37 -8.67
CA MET A 233 14.53 0.82 -7.67
C MET A 233 13.56 -0.19 -8.30
N ASN A 234 12.99 0.14 -9.46
CA ASN A 234 12.09 -0.75 -10.19
C ASN A 234 12.78 -2.07 -10.52
N GLU A 235 13.94 -2.03 -11.16
CA GLU A 235 14.68 -3.25 -11.51
C GLU A 235 14.96 -4.16 -10.30
N LEU A 236 15.19 -3.56 -9.13
CA LEU A 236 15.43 -4.29 -7.89
C LEU A 236 14.14 -4.93 -7.35
N VAL A 237 13.03 -4.18 -7.33
CA VAL A 237 11.76 -4.68 -6.80
C VAL A 237 11.19 -5.79 -7.70
N GLN A 238 11.51 -5.81 -8.99
CA GLN A 238 11.12 -6.90 -9.89
C GLN A 238 11.62 -8.28 -9.44
N ASP A 239 12.70 -8.36 -8.67
CA ASP A 239 13.20 -9.64 -8.14
C ASP A 239 12.27 -10.22 -7.04
N PHE A 240 11.46 -9.39 -6.38
CA PHE A 240 10.59 -9.79 -5.25
C PHE A 240 9.09 -9.70 -5.58
N ALA A 241 8.72 -8.75 -6.40
CA ALA A 241 7.35 -8.52 -6.84
C ALA A 241 7.30 -8.36 -8.38
N PRO A 242 7.57 -9.42 -9.15
CA PRO A 242 7.73 -9.36 -10.60
C PRO A 242 6.43 -8.93 -11.29
N GLY A 243 6.52 -7.83 -12.05
CA GLY A 243 5.39 -7.21 -12.75
C GLY A 243 4.41 -6.47 -11.84
N GLN A 244 4.79 -6.17 -10.58
CA GLN A 244 3.95 -5.49 -9.59
C GLN A 244 4.45 -4.08 -9.27
N VAL A 245 5.28 -3.51 -10.13
CA VAL A 245 5.74 -2.12 -10.04
C VAL A 245 5.02 -1.28 -11.08
N GLY A 246 4.35 -0.22 -10.64
CA GLY A 246 3.67 0.73 -11.50
C GLY A 246 4.36 2.09 -11.56
N ARG A 247 3.98 2.90 -12.53
CA ARG A 247 4.32 4.32 -12.61
C ARG A 247 3.04 5.13 -12.39
N TYR A 248 3.09 6.06 -11.42
CA TYR A 248 1.96 6.93 -11.16
C TYR A 248 1.84 8.02 -12.23
N ASN A 249 0.65 8.60 -12.40
CA ASN A 249 0.41 9.70 -13.34
C ASN A 249 1.27 10.92 -12.99
N ASP A 250 1.93 11.52 -13.99
CA ASP A 250 2.83 12.66 -13.85
C ASP A 250 2.20 14.00 -14.28
N ASP A 251 0.88 14.12 -14.28
CA ASP A 251 0.21 15.39 -14.49
C ASP A 251 0.63 16.39 -13.39
N PHE A 252 1.08 17.58 -13.83
CA PHE A 252 1.56 18.61 -12.91
C PHE A 252 0.41 19.16 -12.05
N GLU A 253 0.52 18.97 -10.74
CA GLU A 253 -0.39 19.58 -9.74
C GLU A 253 0.34 20.70 -8.98
N PRO A 254 0.10 21.97 -9.34
CA PRO A 254 0.85 23.10 -8.78
C PRO A 254 0.70 23.27 -7.26
N ARG A 255 -0.32 22.68 -6.64
CA ARG A 255 -0.50 22.72 -5.17
C ARG A 255 0.17 21.54 -4.46
N ALA A 256 0.65 20.51 -5.19
CA ALA A 256 1.27 19.33 -4.59
C ALA A 256 2.71 19.61 -4.14
N PHE A 257 3.08 19.10 -2.98
CA PHE A 257 4.45 19.24 -2.46
C PHE A 257 5.47 18.47 -3.29
N GLY A 258 5.14 17.28 -3.79
CA GLY A 258 6.05 16.51 -4.64
C GLY A 258 6.52 17.30 -5.85
N ASP A 259 5.59 17.89 -6.58
CA ASP A 259 5.80 18.71 -7.78
C ASP A 259 6.58 19.98 -7.47
N ASN A 260 6.23 20.66 -6.38
CA ASN A 260 6.92 21.86 -5.96
C ASN A 260 8.34 21.59 -5.45
N ILE A 261 8.56 20.53 -4.69
CA ILE A 261 9.89 20.13 -4.22
C ILE A 261 10.79 19.80 -5.41
N GLN A 262 10.25 19.13 -6.44
CA GLN A 262 10.93 18.93 -7.74
C GLN A 262 11.26 20.27 -8.39
N LYS A 263 10.29 21.19 -8.51
CA LYS A 263 10.45 22.53 -9.05
C LYS A 263 11.48 23.37 -8.29
N TRP A 264 11.55 23.20 -6.96
CA TRP A 264 12.52 23.91 -6.10
C TRP A 264 13.93 23.32 -6.14
N GLY A 265 14.21 22.32 -6.99
CA GLY A 265 15.56 21.81 -7.27
C GLY A 265 15.99 20.59 -6.47
N THR A 266 15.07 19.89 -5.79
CA THR A 266 15.32 18.60 -5.16
C THR A 266 14.85 17.47 -6.07
N SER A 267 15.70 16.51 -6.42
CA SER A 267 15.30 15.33 -7.19
C SER A 267 14.32 14.49 -6.39
N ALA A 268 13.02 14.75 -6.58
CA ALA A 268 11.94 14.14 -5.81
C ALA A 268 11.54 12.77 -6.37
N ILE A 269 11.53 11.76 -5.51
CA ILE A 269 11.11 10.39 -5.79
C ILE A 269 9.86 10.14 -4.95
N LEU A 270 8.70 10.05 -5.60
CA LEU A 270 7.47 9.65 -4.94
C LEU A 270 7.41 8.12 -4.93
N ILE A 271 7.03 7.56 -3.79
CA ILE A 271 6.78 6.13 -3.59
C ILE A 271 5.36 5.98 -3.08
N GLU A 272 4.56 5.19 -3.79
CA GLU A 272 3.20 4.82 -3.42
C GLU A 272 3.15 3.35 -3.01
N SER A 273 2.84 3.07 -1.76
CA SER A 273 2.66 1.71 -1.24
C SER A 273 1.24 1.24 -1.55
N GLY A 274 1.08 0.31 -2.46
CA GLY A 274 -0.22 -0.15 -2.97
C GLY A 274 -0.80 -1.36 -2.24
N GLY A 275 -1.20 -2.39 -3.00
CA GLY A 275 -1.72 -3.64 -2.48
C GLY A 275 -0.79 -4.82 -2.76
N TYR A 276 -0.86 -5.85 -1.91
CA TYR A 276 -0.19 -7.12 -2.10
C TYR A 276 -1.11 -8.25 -1.65
N GLN A 277 -0.99 -9.43 -2.27
CA GLN A 277 -1.86 -10.58 -1.95
C GLN A 277 -1.72 -10.97 -0.48
N ASN A 278 -2.84 -11.02 0.24
CA ASN A 278 -2.91 -11.39 1.66
C ASN A 278 -2.14 -10.51 2.65
N ASP A 279 -1.76 -9.29 2.25
CA ASP A 279 -1.00 -8.34 3.07
C ASP A 279 -1.84 -7.10 3.44
N ILE A 280 -2.88 -7.31 4.25
CA ILE A 280 -3.81 -6.24 4.66
C ILE A 280 -3.11 -5.14 5.46
N GLU A 281 -2.16 -5.51 6.31
CA GLU A 281 -1.37 -4.59 7.14
C GLU A 281 -0.11 -4.07 6.43
N LYS A 282 0.03 -4.35 5.12
CA LYS A 282 1.12 -3.89 4.24
C LYS A 282 2.54 -4.18 4.77
N GLN A 283 2.73 -5.31 5.48
CA GLN A 283 4.02 -5.64 6.08
C GLN A 283 5.05 -6.11 5.06
N GLU A 284 4.64 -6.82 3.99
CA GLU A 284 5.51 -7.14 2.86
C GLU A 284 5.85 -5.86 2.07
N ILE A 285 4.89 -4.97 1.88
CA ILE A 285 5.12 -3.68 1.20
C ILE A 285 6.06 -2.79 2.04
N ARG A 286 5.95 -2.79 3.37
CA ARG A 286 6.89 -2.15 4.30
C ARG A 286 8.32 -2.64 4.08
N LYS A 287 8.51 -3.95 3.96
CA LYS A 287 9.81 -4.58 3.65
C LYS A 287 10.33 -4.13 2.29
N LEU A 288 9.47 -4.08 1.27
CA LEU A 288 9.87 -3.57 -0.04
C LEU A 288 10.28 -2.10 0.00
N ASN A 289 9.60 -1.25 0.77
CA ASN A 289 10.03 0.14 1.02
C ASN A 289 11.42 0.19 1.66
N TYR A 290 11.65 -0.57 2.73
CA TYR A 290 12.95 -0.65 3.39
C TYR A 290 14.07 -1.03 2.41
N VAL A 291 13.88 -2.10 1.65
CA VAL A 291 14.88 -2.60 0.71
C VAL A 291 15.12 -1.61 -0.43
N SER A 292 14.06 -1.10 -1.06
CA SER A 292 14.17 -0.22 -2.22
C SER A 292 14.76 1.16 -1.86
N ILE A 293 14.41 1.71 -0.70
CA ILE A 293 14.96 2.99 -0.22
C ILE A 293 16.46 2.83 0.11
N LEU A 294 16.87 1.80 0.86
CA LEU A 294 18.28 1.58 1.18
C LEU A 294 19.13 1.33 -0.08
N ALA A 295 18.58 0.60 -1.04
CA ALA A 295 19.26 0.38 -2.33
C ALA A 295 19.34 1.67 -3.16
N ALA A 296 18.31 2.51 -3.16
CA ALA A 296 18.35 3.84 -3.77
C ALA A 296 19.43 4.73 -3.13
N LEU A 297 19.50 4.75 -1.79
CA LEU A 297 20.55 5.46 -1.06
C LEU A 297 21.93 4.95 -1.43
N HIS A 298 22.12 3.63 -1.60
CA HIS A 298 23.39 3.06 -2.07
C HIS A 298 23.71 3.51 -3.50
N SER A 299 22.75 3.49 -4.40
CA SER A 299 22.93 3.95 -5.78
C SER A 299 23.29 5.43 -5.85
N ILE A 300 22.71 6.26 -4.99
CA ILE A 300 23.03 7.69 -4.87
C ILE A 300 24.44 7.86 -4.28
N ALA A 301 24.79 7.15 -3.20
CA ALA A 301 26.09 7.24 -2.53
C ALA A 301 27.28 6.82 -3.43
N THR A 302 27.04 5.86 -4.31
CA THR A 302 28.02 5.36 -5.30
C THR A 302 27.91 6.02 -6.66
N GLU A 303 26.94 6.92 -6.85
CA GLU A 303 26.58 7.57 -8.12
C GLU A 303 26.26 6.59 -9.27
N SER A 304 25.95 5.33 -8.96
CA SER A 304 25.67 4.30 -9.96
C SER A 304 24.43 4.62 -10.81
N TYR A 305 23.45 5.35 -10.24
CA TYR A 305 22.26 5.82 -10.98
C TYR A 305 22.60 6.65 -12.22
N LYS A 306 23.73 7.37 -12.23
CA LYS A 306 24.15 8.21 -13.36
C LYS A 306 24.41 7.42 -14.65
N LYS A 307 24.65 6.10 -14.53
CA LYS A 307 24.88 5.19 -15.66
C LYS A 307 23.59 4.64 -16.26
N ILE A 308 22.43 4.94 -15.66
CA ILE A 308 21.12 4.42 -16.07
C ILE A 308 20.52 5.36 -17.11
N SER A 309 19.94 4.78 -18.21
CA SER A 309 19.21 5.57 -19.20
C SER A 309 17.85 5.99 -18.67
N ILE A 310 17.48 7.24 -18.91
CA ILE A 310 16.14 7.78 -18.61
C ILE A 310 15.06 7.06 -19.42
N ASP A 311 15.37 6.61 -20.65
CA ASP A 311 14.39 5.91 -21.51
C ASP A 311 13.79 4.66 -20.87
N ALA A 312 14.48 4.06 -19.89
CA ALA A 312 13.98 2.93 -19.14
C ALA A 312 12.85 3.31 -18.16
N TYR A 313 12.73 4.57 -17.78
CA TYR A 313 11.66 5.07 -16.92
C TYR A 313 10.29 4.95 -17.59
N GLU A 314 10.20 5.32 -18.85
CA GLU A 314 8.94 5.24 -19.63
C GLU A 314 8.48 3.79 -19.89
N LYS A 315 9.37 2.81 -19.72
CA LYS A 315 9.05 1.38 -19.86
C LYS A 315 8.40 0.78 -18.60
N ILE A 316 8.43 1.49 -17.48
CA ILE A 316 7.69 1.09 -16.27
C ILE A 316 6.19 1.24 -16.59
N PRO A 317 5.38 0.16 -16.50
CA PRO A 317 3.95 0.24 -16.83
C PRO A 317 3.23 1.24 -15.96
N GLN A 318 2.24 1.90 -16.50
CA GLN A 318 1.43 2.84 -15.73
C GLN A 318 0.49 2.11 -14.76
N ASN A 319 0.04 2.83 -13.74
CA ASN A 319 -1.03 2.38 -12.87
C ASN A 319 -2.36 2.39 -13.65
N ASP A 320 -3.13 1.33 -13.44
CA ASP A 320 -4.54 1.26 -13.85
C ASP A 320 -5.36 0.90 -12.59
N ARG A 321 -6.62 1.31 -12.51
CA ARG A 321 -7.47 1.05 -11.34
C ARG A 321 -8.57 0.06 -11.69
N LYS A 322 -8.18 -1.20 -11.94
CA LYS A 322 -9.06 -2.25 -12.43
C LYS A 322 -9.02 -3.55 -11.62
N LEU A 323 -8.67 -3.46 -10.32
CA LEU A 323 -8.75 -4.60 -9.41
C LEU A 323 -9.99 -4.52 -8.53
N PHE A 324 -10.55 -5.69 -8.27
CA PHE A 324 -11.52 -5.96 -7.20
C PHE A 324 -10.90 -6.90 -6.17
N ASP A 325 -11.48 -6.97 -4.96
CA ASP A 325 -11.12 -8.04 -4.02
C ASP A 325 -11.62 -9.38 -4.49
N LEU A 326 -12.89 -9.44 -4.97
CA LEU A 326 -13.48 -10.61 -5.59
C LEU A 326 -14.15 -10.23 -6.91
N LYS A 327 -13.79 -10.94 -7.97
CA LYS A 327 -14.49 -10.92 -9.25
C LYS A 327 -15.20 -12.27 -9.47
N LEU A 328 -16.50 -12.23 -9.69
CA LEU A 328 -17.25 -13.39 -10.17
C LEU A 328 -17.56 -13.17 -11.64
N GLU A 329 -17.19 -14.10 -12.50
CA GLU A 329 -17.39 -14.02 -13.95
C GLU A 329 -18.55 -14.93 -14.34
N ASP A 330 -19.36 -14.51 -15.31
CA ASP A 330 -20.40 -15.32 -15.97
C ASP A 330 -21.42 -15.98 -15.01
N VAL A 331 -21.79 -15.34 -13.91
CA VAL A 331 -22.79 -15.91 -13.00
C VAL A 331 -24.21 -15.72 -13.54
N SER A 332 -25.02 -16.78 -13.48
CA SER A 332 -26.44 -16.70 -13.84
C SER A 332 -27.28 -16.11 -12.71
N TYR A 333 -28.11 -15.14 -13.03
CA TYR A 333 -28.98 -14.43 -12.10
C TYR A 333 -30.41 -14.35 -12.61
N ASN A 334 -31.35 -14.84 -11.79
CA ASN A 334 -32.77 -14.72 -12.10
C ASN A 334 -33.33 -13.42 -11.55
N LEU A 335 -33.86 -12.57 -12.40
CA LEU A 335 -34.56 -11.37 -12.02
C LEU A 335 -35.95 -11.35 -12.69
N LEU A 336 -37.01 -11.38 -11.86
CA LEU A 336 -38.42 -11.35 -12.32
C LEU A 336 -38.72 -12.45 -13.36
N GLY A 337 -38.20 -13.65 -13.15
CA GLY A 337 -38.43 -14.82 -14.02
C GLY A 337 -37.54 -14.87 -15.27
N LYS A 338 -36.66 -13.89 -15.49
CA LYS A 338 -35.71 -13.90 -16.60
C LYS A 338 -34.30 -14.18 -16.09
N MET A 339 -33.56 -15.01 -16.82
CA MET A 339 -32.16 -15.31 -16.54
C MET A 339 -31.27 -14.33 -17.26
N TYR A 340 -30.28 -13.81 -16.55
CA TYR A 340 -29.20 -12.96 -17.03
C TYR A 340 -27.87 -13.58 -16.67
N THR A 341 -26.87 -13.45 -17.52
CA THR A 341 -25.47 -13.79 -17.20
C THR A 341 -24.71 -12.50 -17.08
N LEU A 342 -23.96 -12.34 -16.01
CA LEU A 342 -23.24 -11.09 -15.70
C LEU A 342 -22.04 -11.33 -14.79
N ASP A 343 -21.12 -10.41 -14.81
CA ASP A 343 -19.98 -10.36 -13.89
C ASP A 343 -20.33 -9.47 -12.68
N LEU A 344 -19.68 -9.76 -11.55
CA LEU A 344 -19.80 -8.99 -10.31
C LEU A 344 -18.42 -8.59 -9.80
N GLY A 345 -18.22 -7.29 -9.60
CA GLY A 345 -17.03 -6.71 -8.97
C GLY A 345 -17.31 -6.31 -7.52
N ILE A 346 -16.55 -6.87 -6.58
CA ILE A 346 -16.76 -6.70 -5.13
C ILE A 346 -15.50 -6.18 -4.48
N ASN A 347 -15.64 -5.09 -3.69
CA ASN A 347 -14.56 -4.51 -2.90
C ASN A 347 -14.84 -4.61 -1.41
N HIS A 348 -13.78 -4.75 -0.62
CA HIS A 348 -13.79 -4.77 0.82
C HIS A 348 -13.39 -3.39 1.36
N LEU A 349 -14.33 -2.69 1.97
CA LEU A 349 -14.09 -1.42 2.63
C LEU A 349 -13.68 -1.66 4.09
N GLU A 350 -12.70 -0.94 4.54
CA GLU A 350 -12.34 -0.89 5.95
C GLU A 350 -13.24 0.10 6.68
N VAL A 351 -13.82 -0.33 7.77
CA VAL A 351 -14.64 0.50 8.66
C VAL A 351 -13.94 0.58 10.00
N GLU A 352 -13.59 1.79 10.40
CA GLU A 352 -12.85 2.05 11.63
C GLU A 352 -13.68 1.68 12.87
N ASN A 353 -13.00 1.15 13.89
CA ASN A 353 -13.56 1.10 15.23
C ASN A 353 -13.58 2.50 15.87
N ALA A 354 -14.27 2.66 17.00
CA ALA A 354 -14.42 3.96 17.67
C ALA A 354 -13.09 4.58 18.13
N SER A 355 -12.06 3.78 18.36
CA SER A 355 -10.72 4.24 18.78
C SER A 355 -9.76 4.49 17.63
N HIS A 356 -10.16 4.22 16.39
CA HIS A 356 -9.31 4.28 15.18
C HIS A 356 -7.99 3.49 15.31
N SER A 357 -8.02 2.39 16.07
CA SER A 357 -6.88 1.50 16.28
C SER A 357 -6.99 0.17 15.56
N ALA A 358 -8.20 -0.14 15.08
CA ALA A 358 -8.52 -1.36 14.34
C ALA A 358 -9.72 -1.12 13.40
N PHE A 359 -9.97 -2.06 12.53
CA PHE A 359 -11.08 -2.01 11.58
C PHE A 359 -11.75 -3.37 11.42
N TYR A 360 -12.94 -3.34 10.88
CA TYR A 360 -13.59 -4.52 10.33
C TYR A 360 -13.90 -4.28 8.84
N THR A 361 -14.13 -5.35 8.11
CA THR A 361 -14.40 -5.27 6.66
C THR A 361 -15.90 -5.22 6.41
N LYS A 362 -16.32 -4.27 5.56
CA LYS A 362 -17.66 -4.22 4.99
C LYS A 362 -17.54 -4.25 3.47
N ALA A 363 -17.99 -5.36 2.85
CA ALA A 363 -17.94 -5.47 1.41
C ALA A 363 -19.05 -4.67 0.71
N GLN A 364 -18.75 -4.24 -0.51
CA GLN A 364 -19.70 -3.63 -1.41
C GLN A 364 -19.58 -4.21 -2.81
N LEU A 365 -20.70 -4.40 -3.48
CA LEU A 365 -20.78 -4.58 -4.92
C LEU A 365 -20.51 -3.22 -5.58
N VAL A 366 -19.44 -3.13 -6.34
CA VAL A 366 -18.97 -1.85 -6.90
C VAL A 366 -19.15 -1.75 -8.41
N ASP A 367 -19.29 -2.89 -9.09
CA ASP A 367 -19.60 -2.91 -10.53
C ASP A 367 -20.33 -4.20 -10.92
N ILE A 368 -21.15 -4.15 -11.99
CA ILE A 368 -22.02 -5.22 -12.46
C ILE A 368 -22.08 -5.16 -13.99
N GLY A 369 -21.97 -6.31 -14.64
CA GLY A 369 -22.20 -6.43 -16.08
C GLY A 369 -21.01 -7.00 -16.81
N ASP A 370 -20.47 -6.31 -17.81
CA ASP A 370 -19.25 -6.72 -18.54
C ASP A 370 -18.03 -6.17 -17.82
N LEU A 371 -17.34 -7.03 -17.09
CA LEU A 371 -16.09 -6.71 -16.40
C LEU A 371 -14.88 -7.39 -17.05
N SER A 372 -14.94 -7.69 -18.34
CA SER A 372 -13.89 -8.41 -19.09
C SER A 372 -12.52 -7.74 -19.05
N THR A 373 -12.46 -6.40 -18.84
CA THR A 373 -11.22 -5.63 -18.72
C THR A 373 -10.77 -5.39 -17.28
N TYR A 374 -11.47 -5.96 -16.31
CA TYR A 374 -11.17 -5.88 -14.89
C TYR A 374 -10.66 -7.20 -14.35
N TYR A 375 -10.00 -7.16 -13.20
CA TYR A 375 -9.36 -8.31 -12.55
C TYR A 375 -9.78 -8.39 -11.09
N GLY A 376 -9.56 -9.56 -10.47
CA GLY A 376 -9.76 -9.77 -9.04
C GLY A 376 -8.49 -10.23 -8.35
N TYR A 377 -8.29 -9.84 -7.09
CA TYR A 377 -7.36 -10.53 -6.20
C TYR A 377 -7.74 -12.01 -6.08
N GLU A 378 -9.06 -12.25 -6.03
CA GLU A 378 -9.68 -13.55 -6.20
C GLU A 378 -10.65 -13.49 -7.36
N THR A 379 -10.59 -14.46 -8.28
CA THR A 379 -11.51 -14.57 -9.42
C THR A 379 -12.11 -15.97 -9.45
N MET A 380 -13.44 -16.04 -9.59
CA MET A 380 -14.16 -17.29 -9.80
C MET A 380 -14.88 -17.26 -11.14
N ASN A 381 -14.61 -18.22 -12.00
CA ASN A 381 -15.45 -18.48 -13.17
C ASN A 381 -16.78 -19.07 -12.71
N GLY A 382 -17.86 -18.32 -12.87
CA GLY A 382 -19.21 -18.66 -12.47
C GLY A 382 -20.06 -19.30 -13.58
N ALA A 383 -19.47 -19.66 -14.71
CA ALA A 383 -20.21 -20.32 -15.78
C ALA A 383 -20.86 -21.62 -15.29
N GLY A 384 -22.18 -21.72 -15.47
CA GLY A 384 -22.99 -22.81 -14.95
C GLY A 384 -23.39 -22.67 -13.48
N TYR A 385 -23.01 -21.60 -12.80
CA TYR A 385 -23.48 -21.29 -11.46
C TYR A 385 -24.67 -20.33 -11.51
N THR A 386 -25.65 -20.59 -10.67
CA THR A 386 -26.81 -19.71 -10.48
C THR A 386 -26.80 -19.10 -9.10
N VAL A 387 -27.02 -17.80 -9.03
CA VAL A 387 -27.16 -17.05 -7.78
C VAL A 387 -28.44 -17.46 -7.06
N VAL A 388 -28.32 -17.81 -5.78
CA VAL A 388 -29.41 -18.18 -4.93
C VAL A 388 -29.51 -17.19 -3.76
N PRO A 389 -30.63 -16.48 -3.59
CA PRO A 389 -30.86 -15.63 -2.44
C PRO A 389 -30.77 -16.42 -1.12
N GLY A 390 -30.21 -15.76 -0.09
CA GLY A 390 -30.10 -16.38 1.22
C GLY A 390 -31.40 -16.35 2.02
N LYS A 391 -31.55 -17.34 2.91
CA LYS A 391 -32.65 -17.41 3.90
C LYS A 391 -32.15 -16.98 5.28
N ILE A 392 -33.10 -16.57 6.14
CA ILE A 392 -32.83 -16.29 7.55
C ILE A 392 -32.97 -17.56 8.36
N TYR A 393 -31.95 -17.89 9.15
CA TYR A 393 -31.99 -18.93 10.18
C TYR A 393 -32.28 -18.27 11.54
N THR A 394 -33.32 -18.79 12.24
CA THR A 394 -33.65 -18.40 13.61
C THR A 394 -33.16 -19.51 14.54
N PRO A 395 -32.08 -19.26 15.34
CA PRO A 395 -31.54 -20.28 16.21
C PRO A 395 -32.48 -20.60 17.38
N LYS A 396 -32.33 -21.79 17.95
CA LYS A 396 -33.00 -22.15 19.22
C LYS A 396 -32.39 -21.32 20.36
N PRO A 397 -33.15 -21.13 21.48
CA PRO A 397 -32.57 -20.53 22.67
C PRO A 397 -31.24 -21.24 23.06
N GLN A 398 -30.17 -20.48 23.34
CA GLN A 398 -28.84 -21.00 23.69
C GLN A 398 -28.04 -21.67 22.56
N GLU A 399 -28.54 -21.73 21.33
CA GLU A 399 -27.76 -22.19 20.20
C GLU A 399 -26.66 -21.18 19.84
N ILE A 400 -25.43 -21.64 19.91
CA ILE A 400 -24.25 -20.81 19.56
C ILE A 400 -23.79 -21.16 18.15
N PRO A 401 -23.54 -20.16 17.29
CA PRO A 401 -23.06 -20.43 15.96
C PRO A 401 -21.63 -21.03 16.03
N THR A 402 -21.46 -22.19 15.41
CA THR A 402 -20.16 -22.82 15.20
C THR A 402 -19.85 -22.86 13.72
N TYR A 403 -18.58 -22.92 13.36
CA TYR A 403 -18.17 -23.08 11.96
C TYR A 403 -18.91 -24.24 11.27
N LYS A 404 -18.86 -25.44 11.87
CA LYS A 404 -19.48 -26.64 11.32
C LYS A 404 -21.01 -26.51 11.10
N ASN A 405 -21.71 -25.94 12.08
CA ASN A 405 -23.16 -25.71 11.97
C ASN A 405 -23.46 -24.68 10.89
N SER A 406 -22.63 -23.61 10.79
CA SER A 406 -22.83 -22.56 9.80
C SER A 406 -22.65 -23.07 8.38
N ILE A 407 -21.63 -23.89 8.10
CA ILE A 407 -21.43 -24.52 6.78
C ILE A 407 -22.63 -25.43 6.44
N ALA A 408 -23.12 -26.20 7.40
CA ALA A 408 -24.28 -27.02 7.19
C ALA A 408 -25.57 -26.21 6.89
N LEU A 409 -25.72 -25.03 7.51
CA LEU A 409 -26.81 -24.11 7.26
C LEU A 409 -26.71 -23.44 5.89
N LEU A 410 -25.50 -22.99 5.51
CA LEU A 410 -25.21 -22.42 4.17
C LEU A 410 -25.57 -23.42 3.07
N LYS A 411 -25.22 -24.70 3.20
CA LYS A 411 -25.64 -25.78 2.26
C LYS A 411 -27.15 -25.96 2.16
N LYS A 412 -27.94 -25.58 3.19
CA LYS A 412 -29.40 -25.61 3.21
C LYS A 412 -30.03 -24.28 2.73
N GLY A 413 -29.24 -23.30 2.34
CA GLY A 413 -29.72 -22.03 1.81
C GLY A 413 -29.81 -20.89 2.84
N TYR A 414 -29.36 -21.08 4.07
CA TYR A 414 -29.40 -20.05 5.09
C TYR A 414 -28.12 -19.22 5.04
N VAL A 415 -28.21 -17.92 4.79
CA VAL A 415 -27.13 -16.95 4.75
C VAL A 415 -27.09 -16.11 6.02
N TYR A 416 -28.26 -15.82 6.59
CA TYR A 416 -28.45 -14.90 7.69
C TYR A 416 -28.74 -15.65 8.99
N TRP A 417 -27.95 -15.31 10.04
CA TRP A 417 -28.17 -15.80 11.40
C TRP A 417 -28.87 -14.72 12.22
N LYS A 418 -30.07 -14.99 12.69
CA LYS A 418 -30.88 -14.07 13.49
C LYS A 418 -30.53 -14.18 14.97
N GLY A 419 -30.21 -13.07 15.61
CA GLY A 419 -29.96 -13.03 17.05
C GLY A 419 -28.85 -12.05 17.45
N ARG A 420 -28.73 -11.83 18.76
CA ARG A 420 -27.68 -10.96 19.32
C ARG A 420 -26.32 -11.65 19.23
N ILE A 421 -25.53 -11.23 18.31
CA ILE A 421 -24.09 -11.53 18.30
C ILE A 421 -23.38 -10.26 18.74
N THR A 422 -22.66 -10.32 19.85
CA THR A 422 -21.80 -9.21 20.26
C THR A 422 -20.65 -9.10 19.25
N MET A 423 -20.59 -7.99 18.53
CA MET A 423 -19.48 -7.72 17.62
C MET A 423 -18.20 -7.49 18.45
N PRO A 424 -17.19 -8.34 18.34
CA PRO A 424 -15.89 -7.99 18.88
C PRO A 424 -15.29 -6.83 18.07
N GLU A 425 -14.43 -6.03 18.67
CA GLU A 425 -13.78 -4.88 18.03
C GLU A 425 -13.02 -5.23 16.73
N LYS A 426 -12.71 -6.49 16.51
CA LYS A 426 -11.96 -7.01 15.35
C LYS A 426 -12.83 -7.71 14.29
N GLY A 427 -14.17 -7.52 14.33
CA GLY A 427 -15.11 -8.21 13.44
C GLY A 427 -15.39 -9.66 13.87
N LEU A 428 -16.41 -10.26 13.26
CA LEU A 428 -16.81 -11.64 13.55
C LEU A 428 -16.11 -12.62 12.62
N ASN A 429 -15.36 -13.56 13.18
CA ASN A 429 -14.85 -14.72 12.44
C ASN A 429 -15.96 -15.78 12.30
N PHE A 430 -16.97 -15.47 11.49
CA PHE A 430 -18.19 -16.27 11.40
C PHE A 430 -18.65 -16.35 9.93
N PRO A 431 -18.91 -17.54 9.40
CA PRO A 431 -19.19 -17.73 7.97
C PRO A 431 -20.67 -17.45 7.58
N MET A 432 -21.45 -16.76 8.39
CA MET A 432 -22.80 -16.33 8.07
C MET A 432 -22.97 -14.84 8.42
N GLN A 433 -23.91 -14.17 7.80
CA GLN A 433 -24.25 -12.80 8.07
C GLN A 433 -25.11 -12.69 9.34
N ALA A 434 -24.61 -11.99 10.36
CA ALA A 434 -25.40 -11.76 11.57
C ALA A 434 -26.43 -10.67 11.34
N VAL A 435 -27.66 -10.88 11.81
CA VAL A 435 -28.79 -9.94 11.66
C VAL A 435 -29.56 -9.75 12.96
N SER A 436 -30.16 -8.57 13.15
CA SER A 436 -31.00 -8.26 14.31
C SER A 436 -32.31 -9.03 14.28
N ASP A 437 -32.99 -9.07 15.43
CA ASP A 437 -34.30 -9.73 15.55
C ASP A 437 -35.39 -9.13 14.64
N ASN A 438 -35.25 -7.82 14.34
CA ASN A 438 -36.19 -7.07 13.50
C ASN A 438 -35.81 -7.10 12.01
N PHE A 439 -34.69 -7.72 11.65
CA PHE A 439 -34.26 -7.79 10.27
C PHE A 439 -35.25 -8.52 9.41
N LYS A 440 -35.65 -7.89 8.30
CA LYS A 440 -36.50 -8.48 7.25
C LYS A 440 -35.66 -8.65 6.00
N LEU A 441 -35.77 -9.80 5.37
CA LEU A 441 -35.10 -10.07 4.12
C LEU A 441 -35.71 -9.18 3.04
N PRO A 442 -34.91 -8.27 2.42
CA PRO A 442 -35.38 -7.49 1.29
C PRO A 442 -35.53 -8.36 0.05
N ASP A 443 -36.33 -7.88 -0.93
CA ASP A 443 -36.31 -8.47 -2.27
C ASP A 443 -34.86 -8.49 -2.79
N PHE A 444 -34.41 -9.67 -3.17
CA PHE A 444 -33.01 -9.82 -3.59
C PHE A 444 -32.80 -9.24 -4.99
N ARG A 445 -32.04 -8.17 -5.06
CA ARG A 445 -31.60 -7.54 -6.30
C ARG A 445 -30.16 -7.08 -6.18
N PHE A 446 -29.38 -7.26 -7.23
CA PHE A 446 -28.06 -6.62 -7.31
C PHE A 446 -28.20 -5.12 -7.60
N TYR A 447 -27.47 -4.30 -6.85
CA TYR A 447 -27.30 -2.87 -7.07
C TYR A 447 -25.95 -2.43 -6.51
N ILE A 448 -25.41 -1.36 -7.06
CA ILE A 448 -24.13 -0.78 -6.58
C ILE A 448 -24.29 -0.31 -5.14
N GLY A 449 -23.36 -0.72 -4.28
CA GLY A 449 -23.40 -0.47 -2.82
C GLY A 449 -24.04 -1.59 -2.00
N LEU A 450 -24.65 -2.61 -2.63
CA LEU A 450 -25.13 -3.79 -1.93
C LEU A 450 -24.01 -4.48 -1.16
N ASN A 451 -24.24 -4.84 0.10
CA ASN A 451 -23.38 -5.82 0.77
C ASN A 451 -23.64 -7.23 0.22
N PRO A 452 -22.68 -7.81 -0.52
CA PRO A 452 -22.90 -9.06 -1.23
C PRO A 452 -22.88 -10.24 -0.24
N SER A 453 -24.08 -10.82 0.01
CA SER A 453 -24.28 -12.01 0.83
C SER A 453 -25.35 -12.90 0.18
N PHE A 454 -24.90 -13.93 -0.55
CA PHE A 454 -25.74 -14.84 -1.35
C PHE A 454 -25.04 -16.19 -1.56
N LEU A 455 -25.68 -17.11 -2.21
CA LEU A 455 -25.18 -18.45 -2.48
C LEU A 455 -25.02 -18.69 -3.97
N LEU A 456 -24.15 -19.62 -4.34
CA LEU A 456 -23.96 -20.07 -5.70
C LEU A 456 -24.27 -21.58 -5.79
N SER A 457 -25.22 -21.91 -6.68
CA SER A 457 -25.64 -23.28 -6.95
C SER A 457 -25.18 -23.71 -8.33
N LYS A 458 -24.68 -24.94 -8.42
CA LYS A 458 -24.38 -25.63 -9.68
C LYS A 458 -25.13 -26.96 -9.70
N ASP A 459 -25.84 -27.22 -10.78
CA ASP A 459 -26.65 -28.46 -10.97
C ASP A 459 -27.63 -28.69 -9.80
N GLY A 460 -28.22 -27.62 -9.27
CA GLY A 460 -29.15 -27.65 -8.15
C GLY A 460 -28.51 -27.81 -6.76
N VAL A 461 -27.18 -27.94 -6.67
CA VAL A 461 -26.46 -28.09 -5.40
C VAL A 461 -25.78 -26.77 -5.03
N ILE A 462 -26.03 -26.29 -3.81
CA ILE A 462 -25.30 -25.10 -3.27
C ILE A 462 -23.91 -25.52 -2.90
N THR A 463 -22.92 -24.98 -3.61
CA THR A 463 -21.50 -25.34 -3.47
C THR A 463 -20.64 -24.22 -2.93
N HIS A 464 -21.04 -22.97 -3.14
CA HIS A 464 -20.31 -21.79 -2.67
C HIS A 464 -21.27 -20.81 -1.99
N ALA A 465 -20.72 -20.00 -1.12
CA ALA A 465 -21.38 -18.84 -0.53
C ALA A 465 -20.48 -17.61 -0.72
N VAL A 466 -21.10 -16.48 -1.00
CA VAL A 466 -20.47 -15.17 -0.86
C VAL A 466 -21.06 -14.53 0.38
N ILE A 467 -20.26 -14.27 1.41
CA ILE A 467 -20.70 -13.69 2.67
C ILE A 467 -19.89 -12.46 2.98
N ASN A 468 -20.52 -11.31 3.06
CA ASN A 468 -19.84 -10.03 3.19
C ASN A 468 -18.68 -9.90 2.17
N GLY A 469 -18.95 -10.35 0.93
CA GLY A 469 -18.00 -10.27 -0.19
C GLY A 469 -16.85 -11.29 -0.18
N TYR A 470 -16.79 -12.21 0.79
CA TYR A 470 -15.82 -13.30 0.80
C TYR A 470 -16.40 -14.55 0.19
N LEU A 471 -15.67 -15.16 -0.74
CA LEU A 471 -16.04 -16.41 -1.37
C LEU A 471 -15.67 -17.59 -0.47
N ILE A 472 -16.65 -18.47 -0.21
CA ILE A 472 -16.49 -19.65 0.63
C ILE A 472 -16.86 -20.88 -0.19
N ASN A 473 -15.91 -21.78 -0.38
CA ASN A 473 -16.22 -23.12 -0.90
C ASN A 473 -16.74 -24.00 0.24
N LEU A 474 -17.99 -24.44 0.17
CA LEU A 474 -18.65 -25.17 1.25
C LEU A 474 -18.20 -26.63 1.40
N PHE A 475 -17.34 -27.11 0.51
CA PHE A 475 -16.77 -28.46 0.53
C PHE A 475 -15.27 -28.49 0.86
N LYS A 476 -14.64 -27.30 1.01
CA LYS A 476 -13.27 -27.18 1.49
C LYS A 476 -13.26 -26.69 2.93
N GLU A 477 -12.46 -27.31 3.80
CA GLU A 477 -12.21 -26.78 5.12
C GLU A 477 -11.35 -25.51 5.00
N THR A 478 -11.76 -24.45 5.66
CA THR A 478 -10.96 -23.25 5.85
C THR A 478 -10.85 -22.94 7.33
N SER A 479 -9.68 -22.53 7.79
CA SER A 479 -9.39 -22.32 9.20
C SER A 479 -9.69 -20.90 9.70
N THR A 480 -9.94 -19.94 8.78
CA THR A 480 -10.07 -18.52 9.16
C THR A 480 -11.14 -17.83 8.33
N PHE A 481 -12.13 -17.21 9.01
CA PHE A 481 -13.10 -16.30 8.40
C PHE A 481 -13.03 -14.94 9.10
N ARG A 482 -13.04 -13.87 8.30
CA ARG A 482 -13.13 -12.48 8.79
C ARG A 482 -14.27 -11.76 8.08
N ASN A 483 -15.40 -12.43 7.91
CA ASN A 483 -16.35 -12.07 6.87
C ASN A 483 -17.74 -11.65 7.34
N ALA A 484 -18.16 -11.94 8.56
CA ALA A 484 -19.48 -11.50 8.98
C ALA A 484 -19.48 -10.06 9.49
N ILE A 485 -20.52 -9.33 9.11
CA ILE A 485 -20.89 -8.04 9.72
C ILE A 485 -22.29 -8.18 10.33
N PHE A 486 -22.62 -7.29 11.26
CA PHE A 486 -23.95 -7.24 11.84
C PHE A 486 -24.81 -6.24 11.06
N LEU A 487 -25.86 -6.74 10.39
CA LEU A 487 -26.85 -5.90 9.72
C LEU A 487 -28.03 -5.64 10.67
N ARG A 488 -28.35 -4.38 10.89
CA ARG A 488 -29.47 -3.93 11.72
C ARG A 488 -30.78 -3.86 10.92
#